data_9acbd6f8297fb785fd2a56a0311c6f2e
#
_entry.id   9acbd6f8297fb785fd2a56a0311c6f2e
#
_cell.length_a   1.000
_cell.length_b   1.000
_cell.length_c   1.000
_cell.angle_alpha   90.00
_cell.angle_beta   90.00
_cell.angle_gamma   90.00
#
_symmetry.space_group_name_H-M   'P 1'
#
loop_
_entity.id
_entity.type
_entity.pdbx_description
1 polymer ?
#
loop_
_entity_poly.entity_id
_entity_poly.type
_entity_poly.pdbx_seq_one_letter_code
_entity_poly.pdbx_strand_id
1 'polypeptide(L)'
;MMHTRLSAGRSLWIVLSVCSLVVRPCTNLRGEEPAVPVALAPVTLAPFDVDATPPVGSAMAYGPAVKAADLQLRCRGIVLSGAGEPIVLCAIDWIGVGNAAHDAFREGLAKAAGTTPARVAVHALHQHDAPHADFTAEKLLAGMGVKDHPRFDGDFHREVIARAAAAIEEALPKAKPVTHAGFGRAEVAQIASNRRLIGPDGKFVAWRGSAVKDVTIKGWPEGTIDPDLAALVFFSGDEAIASITSYATHPMSYYRTGVPGPDFPGIARFLRSQDVPTAVHLHFTGAGGNIAAGKYNDASPSNRVVLATRLAAAMRGAFAAATQNKKPITPASIGWGSVPVVLAARDGLELEKLAEEVRGKPDRGTFAPIDALAFATRAREAHAIDVTCLTVGGTRMLHLPGELFVEYQLAARQMRPDLDVFMAAYGDYGPGYIGTAAAYGQGGYEVLPTSSFVGPEAEGPLLDAIGTLLEVSK
;
A
#
# COMPACT_ATOMS: atom_id res chain seq x y z
N MET A 1 -0.33 68.89 -46.85
CA MET A 1 0.92 69.41 -47.35
C MET A 1 1.69 68.23 -47.91
N MET A 2 1.62 67.97 -49.21
CA MET A 2 2.63 68.37 -50.18
C MET A 2 4.00 67.83 -49.84
N HIS A 3 4.70 67.06 -50.62
CA HIS A 3 4.89 66.95 -52.08
C HIS A 3 5.70 65.68 -52.37
N THR A 4 5.28 64.86 -53.30
CA THR A 4 5.75 64.78 -54.69
C THR A 4 7.20 64.32 -54.93
N ARG A 5 7.25 63.25 -55.73
CA ARG A 5 7.91 63.09 -57.09
C ARG A 5 9.34 62.55 -56.97
N LEU A 6 9.91 61.78 -57.86
CA LEU A 6 9.78 61.31 -59.27
C LEU A 6 10.92 60.31 -59.44
N SER A 7 10.80 59.20 -60.07
CA SER A 7 10.85 58.80 -61.47
C SER A 7 12.26 58.54 -62.04
N ALA A 8 12.34 57.54 -62.87
CA ALA A 8 13.27 57.18 -63.94
C ALA A 8 14.17 55.96 -63.58
N GLY A 9 14.26 54.90 -64.29
CA GLY A 9 13.99 54.64 -65.72
C GLY A 9 15.18 53.85 -66.27
N ARG A 10 14.91 52.83 -67.10
CA ARG A 10 15.84 52.13 -68.03
C ARG A 10 16.79 51.12 -67.40
N SER A 11 17.07 49.92 -67.89
CA SER A 11 17.02 49.40 -69.25
C SER A 11 17.01 47.86 -69.23
N LEU A 12 16.35 47.34 -70.19
CA LEU A 12 16.24 45.94 -70.56
C LEU A 12 17.54 45.44 -71.19
N TRP A 13 18.13 44.38 -70.67
CA TRP A 13 19.07 43.53 -71.40
C TRP A 13 18.64 42.08 -71.30
N ILE A 14 18.24 41.50 -72.43
CA ILE A 14 17.96 40.12 -72.65
C ILE A 14 19.28 39.39 -72.88
N VAL A 15 19.67 38.48 -72.02
CA VAL A 15 20.75 37.53 -72.31
C VAL A 15 20.11 36.16 -72.43
N LEU A 16 20.04 35.64 -73.63
CA LEU A 16 19.73 34.22 -73.89
C LEU A 16 20.90 33.38 -73.42
N SER A 17 20.67 32.56 -72.41
CA SER A 17 21.60 31.49 -72.01
C SER A 17 20.98 30.14 -72.36
N VAL A 18 21.61 29.44 -73.26
CA VAL A 18 21.28 28.07 -73.71
C VAL A 18 21.66 27.16 -72.61
N CYS A 19 20.67 26.57 -71.88
CA CYS A 19 20.91 25.50 -70.92
C CYS A 19 20.81 24.15 -71.59
N SER A 20 21.95 23.50 -71.70
CA SER A 20 22.05 22.05 -72.08
C SER A 20 21.42 21.18 -71.04
N LEU A 21 20.38 20.47 -71.40
CA LEU A 21 19.80 19.43 -70.56
C LEU A 21 20.81 18.23 -70.42
N VAL A 22 21.42 18.12 -69.25
CA VAL A 22 22.10 16.91 -68.85
C VAL A 22 21.07 16.00 -68.12
N VAL A 23 20.58 15.00 -68.82
CA VAL A 23 19.76 13.90 -68.23
C VAL A 23 20.64 13.08 -67.28
N ARG A 24 20.47 13.24 -65.99
CA ARG A 24 21.03 12.31 -64.99
C ARG A 24 20.08 11.13 -64.84
N PRO A 25 20.61 9.85 -64.78
CA PRO A 25 19.77 8.71 -64.53
C PRO A 25 19.24 8.74 -63.07
N CYS A 26 17.95 8.46 -62.91
CA CYS A 26 17.31 8.22 -61.60
C CYS A 26 18.05 7.07 -60.88
N THR A 27 18.75 7.42 -59.80
CA THR A 27 19.22 6.44 -58.83
C THR A 27 18.03 5.96 -58.03
N ASN A 28 17.91 4.66 -57.91
CA ASN A 28 16.94 3.87 -57.17
C ASN A 28 16.62 4.49 -55.79
N LEU A 29 15.37 4.91 -55.60
CA LEU A 29 14.75 5.02 -54.29
C LEU A 29 14.69 3.60 -53.73
N ARG A 30 15.65 3.25 -52.83
CA ARG A 30 15.44 2.12 -51.93
C ARG A 30 14.21 2.49 -51.12
N GLY A 31 13.14 1.74 -51.31
CA GLY A 31 12.00 1.76 -50.41
C GLY A 31 12.52 1.49 -48.99
N GLU A 32 12.23 2.39 -48.05
CA GLU A 32 12.37 2.09 -46.64
C GLU A 32 11.49 0.86 -46.38
N GLU A 33 12.11 -0.25 -46.07
CA GLU A 33 11.36 -1.39 -45.50
C GLU A 33 10.57 -0.86 -44.28
N PRO A 34 9.27 -1.17 -44.18
CA PRO A 34 8.51 -0.77 -43.00
C PRO A 34 9.21 -1.33 -41.79
N ALA A 35 9.55 -0.46 -40.84
CA ALA A 35 10.18 -0.85 -39.58
C ALA A 35 9.34 -1.97 -38.97
N VAL A 36 9.93 -3.14 -38.83
CA VAL A 36 9.29 -4.28 -38.14
C VAL A 36 8.94 -3.79 -36.75
N PRO A 37 7.67 -3.87 -36.35
CA PRO A 37 7.28 -3.44 -34.99
C PRO A 37 8.14 -4.18 -33.99
N VAL A 38 8.93 -3.47 -33.20
CA VAL A 38 9.69 -4.07 -32.10
C VAL A 38 8.63 -4.68 -31.18
N ALA A 39 8.57 -6.00 -31.13
CA ALA A 39 7.65 -6.69 -30.23
C ALA A 39 7.98 -6.26 -28.81
N LEU A 40 7.05 -5.59 -28.14
CA LEU A 40 7.21 -5.22 -26.75
C LEU A 40 7.45 -6.48 -25.92
N ALA A 41 8.43 -6.43 -25.03
CA ALA A 41 8.68 -7.55 -24.13
C ALA A 41 7.38 -7.90 -23.37
N PRO A 42 7.07 -9.19 -23.20
CA PRO A 42 5.85 -9.58 -22.48
C PRO A 42 5.91 -9.13 -21.03
N VAL A 43 4.75 -8.85 -20.45
CA VAL A 43 4.64 -8.64 -19.00
C VAL A 43 5.02 -9.94 -18.30
N THR A 44 5.88 -9.87 -17.30
CA THR A 44 6.28 -11.03 -16.50
C THR A 44 6.07 -10.76 -15.02
N LEU A 45 5.89 -11.81 -14.22
CA LEU A 45 5.71 -11.76 -12.79
C LEU A 45 6.65 -12.74 -12.11
N ALA A 46 7.46 -12.23 -11.18
CA ALA A 46 8.31 -13.00 -10.28
C ALA A 46 7.76 -12.91 -8.85
N PRO A 47 7.25 -13.99 -8.24
CA PRO A 47 6.84 -14.00 -6.85
C PRO A 47 8.03 -14.22 -5.92
N PHE A 48 7.99 -13.61 -4.72
CA PHE A 48 8.91 -13.89 -3.64
C PHE A 48 8.14 -14.11 -2.32
N ASP A 49 8.68 -14.94 -1.45
CA ASP A 49 8.06 -15.29 -0.16
C ASP A 49 9.11 -15.78 0.82
N VAL A 50 9.36 -15.02 1.90
CA VAL A 50 10.35 -15.33 2.92
C VAL A 50 9.74 -15.35 4.30
N ASP A 51 10.39 -16.08 5.22
CA ASP A 51 10.04 -16.09 6.65
C ASP A 51 10.38 -14.74 7.28
N ALA A 52 9.38 -14.11 7.90
CA ALA A 52 9.47 -12.86 8.66
C ALA A 52 9.08 -13.06 10.13
N THR A 53 9.12 -14.30 10.62
CA THR A 53 8.79 -14.65 11.99
C THR A 53 9.93 -14.24 12.93
N PRO A 54 9.67 -13.43 13.96
CA PRO A 54 10.70 -13.06 14.91
C PRO A 54 11.12 -14.29 15.74
N PRO A 55 12.43 -14.45 16.03
CA PRO A 55 12.90 -15.51 16.91
C PRO A 55 12.36 -15.32 18.36
N VAL A 56 12.36 -16.38 19.13
CA VAL A 56 12.03 -16.32 20.56
C VAL A 56 13.00 -15.36 21.26
N GLY A 57 12.46 -14.44 22.04
CA GLY A 57 13.20 -13.36 22.70
C GLY A 57 13.18 -12.03 21.94
N SER A 58 12.91 -12.03 20.63
CA SER A 58 12.84 -10.82 19.81
C SER A 58 11.64 -9.95 20.20
N ALA A 59 11.80 -8.65 20.05
CA ALA A 59 10.75 -7.67 20.34
C ALA A 59 9.58 -7.78 19.35
N MET A 60 8.37 -7.71 19.90
CA MET A 60 7.12 -7.47 19.16
C MET A 60 6.42 -6.24 19.72
N ALA A 61 5.36 -5.77 19.06
CA ALA A 61 4.65 -4.55 19.43
C ALA A 61 4.15 -4.53 20.90
N TYR A 62 3.79 -5.68 21.47
CA TYR A 62 3.19 -5.78 22.81
C TYR A 62 3.98 -6.63 23.80
N GLY A 63 5.21 -6.91 23.54
CA GLY A 63 6.11 -7.68 24.37
C GLY A 63 6.94 -8.67 23.54
N PRO A 64 7.94 -9.34 24.14
CA PRO A 64 8.80 -10.25 23.40
C PRO A 64 8.06 -11.51 22.94
N ALA A 65 8.56 -12.13 21.87
CA ALA A 65 8.16 -13.47 21.45
C ALA A 65 8.62 -14.47 22.51
N VAL A 66 7.69 -15.14 23.18
CA VAL A 66 7.99 -16.13 24.26
C VAL A 66 7.92 -17.56 23.77
N LYS A 67 7.36 -17.78 22.58
CA LYS A 67 7.20 -19.07 21.92
C LYS A 67 7.40 -18.94 20.42
N ALA A 68 7.80 -20.03 19.78
CA ALA A 68 7.78 -20.12 18.32
C ALA A 68 6.34 -20.02 17.77
N ALA A 69 6.22 -19.46 16.57
CA ALA A 69 4.94 -19.35 15.88
C ALA A 69 4.39 -20.71 15.44
N ASP A 70 3.09 -20.94 15.63
CA ASP A 70 2.41 -22.12 15.07
C ASP A 70 2.22 -21.98 13.55
N LEU A 71 1.99 -20.75 13.07
CA LEU A 71 1.94 -20.37 11.67
C LEU A 71 2.88 -19.17 11.45
N GLN A 72 3.87 -19.37 10.59
CA GLN A 72 4.91 -18.37 10.33
C GLN A 72 4.35 -17.05 9.81
N LEU A 73 4.96 -15.94 10.24
CA LEU A 73 4.82 -14.64 9.61
C LEU A 73 5.60 -14.62 8.29
N ARG A 74 5.05 -13.98 7.29
CA ARG A 74 5.65 -13.95 5.95
C ARG A 74 5.92 -12.52 5.50
N CYS A 75 7.02 -12.32 4.77
CA CYS A 75 7.23 -11.18 3.89
C CYS A 75 7.17 -11.71 2.47
N ARG A 76 6.13 -11.34 1.72
CA ARG A 76 5.86 -11.87 0.38
C ARG A 76 5.42 -10.80 -0.58
N GLY A 77 5.69 -11.02 -1.84
CA GLY A 77 5.33 -10.05 -2.85
C GLY A 77 5.48 -10.56 -4.26
N ILE A 78 5.36 -9.63 -5.19
CA ILE A 78 5.56 -9.85 -6.62
C ILE A 78 6.41 -8.73 -7.21
N VAL A 79 7.17 -9.07 -8.24
CA VAL A 79 7.81 -8.10 -9.14
C VAL A 79 7.13 -8.23 -10.51
N LEU A 80 6.52 -7.14 -10.98
CA LEU A 80 5.96 -7.02 -12.33
C LEU A 80 6.97 -6.32 -13.23
N SER A 81 7.33 -6.93 -14.35
CA SER A 81 8.29 -6.40 -15.33
C SER A 81 7.70 -6.41 -16.75
N GLY A 82 8.30 -5.66 -17.69
CA GLY A 82 7.87 -5.62 -19.08
C GLY A 82 6.92 -4.47 -19.42
N ALA A 83 6.59 -3.60 -18.45
CA ALA A 83 5.79 -2.38 -18.63
C ALA A 83 6.54 -1.16 -18.09
N GLY A 84 7.70 -0.87 -18.64
CA GLY A 84 8.67 0.10 -18.10
C GLY A 84 9.56 -0.53 -17.03
N GLU A 85 10.04 0.29 -16.09
CA GLU A 85 10.82 -0.19 -14.94
C GLU A 85 9.98 -1.14 -14.06
N PRO A 86 10.61 -2.13 -13.39
CA PRO A 86 9.90 -3.07 -12.54
C PRO A 86 9.07 -2.41 -11.44
N ILE A 87 7.92 -3.01 -11.12
CA ILE A 87 7.03 -2.61 -10.02
C ILE A 87 7.09 -3.70 -8.97
N VAL A 88 7.27 -3.34 -7.69
CA VAL A 88 7.28 -4.28 -6.57
C VAL A 88 6.11 -4.03 -5.64
N LEU A 89 5.31 -5.08 -5.39
CA LEU A 89 4.31 -5.09 -4.33
C LEU A 89 4.77 -6.05 -3.24
N CYS A 90 4.78 -5.60 -2.00
CA CYS A 90 5.19 -6.37 -0.84
C CYS A 90 4.18 -6.25 0.30
N ALA A 91 3.71 -7.38 0.81
CA ALA A 91 2.91 -7.49 2.02
C ALA A 91 3.73 -8.20 3.10
N ILE A 92 3.86 -7.60 4.28
CA ILE A 92 4.58 -8.19 5.41
C ILE A 92 3.64 -8.43 6.60
N ASP A 93 3.73 -9.59 7.21
CA ASP A 93 2.91 -9.99 8.36
C ASP A 93 3.45 -9.37 9.66
N TRP A 94 3.60 -8.05 9.69
CA TRP A 94 3.99 -7.27 10.86
C TRP A 94 2.88 -6.28 11.24
N ILE A 95 2.97 -5.69 12.45
CA ILE A 95 1.99 -4.68 12.86
C ILE A 95 2.20 -3.37 12.11
N GLY A 96 3.46 -3.01 11.83
CA GLY A 96 3.80 -1.78 11.13
C GLY A 96 5.25 -1.73 10.69
N VAL A 97 5.50 -1.01 9.62
CA VAL A 97 6.81 -0.62 9.12
C VAL A 97 6.77 0.88 8.90
N GLY A 98 7.37 1.65 9.80
CA GLY A 98 7.24 3.10 9.80
C GLY A 98 8.53 3.84 9.53
N ASN A 99 8.38 5.08 9.07
CA ASN A 99 9.47 6.03 8.96
C ASN A 99 10.67 5.48 8.14
N ALA A 100 11.90 5.64 8.65
CA ALA A 100 13.10 5.18 7.95
C ALA A 100 13.18 3.64 7.77
N ALA A 101 12.41 2.84 8.51
CA ALA A 101 12.31 1.42 8.23
C ALA A 101 11.49 1.15 6.95
N HIS A 102 10.45 1.93 6.70
CA HIS A 102 9.69 1.85 5.45
C HIS A 102 10.53 2.25 4.24
N ASP A 103 11.33 3.32 4.38
CA ASP A 103 12.29 3.72 3.33
C ASP A 103 13.29 2.60 3.04
N ALA A 104 13.91 2.03 4.08
CA ALA A 104 14.91 0.97 3.94
C ALA A 104 14.32 -0.30 3.27
N PHE A 105 13.08 -0.67 3.57
CA PHE A 105 12.39 -1.75 2.85
C PHE A 105 12.25 -1.42 1.36
N ARG A 106 11.73 -0.24 1.03
CA ARG A 106 11.54 0.19 -0.36
C ARG A 106 12.87 0.24 -1.12
N GLU A 107 13.91 0.80 -0.51
CA GLU A 107 15.26 0.88 -1.09
C GLU A 107 15.87 -0.51 -1.34
N GLY A 108 15.78 -1.41 -0.34
CA GLY A 108 16.32 -2.76 -0.45
C GLY A 108 15.64 -3.57 -1.55
N LEU A 109 14.30 -3.55 -1.60
CA LEU A 109 13.53 -4.27 -2.61
C LEU A 109 13.68 -3.64 -4.01
N ALA A 110 13.74 -2.30 -4.11
CA ALA A 110 13.98 -1.60 -5.36
C ALA A 110 15.32 -1.97 -5.98
N LYS A 111 16.39 -1.96 -5.17
CA LYS A 111 17.74 -2.34 -5.61
C LYS A 111 17.74 -3.78 -6.15
N ALA A 112 17.14 -4.72 -5.43
CA ALA A 112 17.07 -6.12 -5.84
C ALA A 112 16.26 -6.32 -7.14
N ALA A 113 15.19 -5.54 -7.32
CA ALA A 113 14.35 -5.61 -8.51
C ALA A 113 14.89 -4.79 -9.71
N GLY A 114 15.96 -4.02 -9.54
CA GLY A 114 16.49 -3.12 -10.58
C GLY A 114 15.56 -1.96 -10.92
N THR A 115 14.94 -1.36 -9.90
CA THR A 115 14.00 -0.23 -10.04
C THR A 115 14.29 0.86 -9.00
N THR A 116 13.38 1.82 -8.85
CA THR A 116 13.48 2.92 -7.88
C THR A 116 12.52 2.71 -6.70
N PRO A 117 12.79 3.27 -5.50
CA PRO A 117 11.89 3.17 -4.35
C PRO A 117 10.47 3.70 -4.63
N ALA A 118 10.31 4.68 -5.52
CA ALA A 118 9.01 5.20 -5.93
C ALA A 118 8.13 4.16 -6.67
N ARG A 119 8.71 3.03 -7.08
CA ARG A 119 8.00 1.92 -7.75
C ARG A 119 7.81 0.70 -6.85
N VAL A 120 7.99 0.89 -5.55
CA VAL A 120 7.84 -0.17 -4.54
C VAL A 120 6.78 0.22 -3.54
N ALA A 121 5.76 -0.61 -3.38
CA ALA A 121 4.78 -0.52 -2.31
C ALA A 121 5.05 -1.60 -1.26
N VAL A 122 5.27 -1.20 -0.01
CA VAL A 122 5.44 -2.08 1.15
C VAL A 122 4.35 -1.78 2.16
N HIS A 123 3.55 -2.79 2.52
CA HIS A 123 2.42 -2.65 3.43
C HIS A 123 2.44 -3.73 4.50
N ALA A 124 2.20 -3.33 5.73
CA ALA A 124 2.01 -4.26 6.83
C ALA A 124 0.60 -4.86 6.83
N LEU A 125 0.48 -6.13 7.22
CA LEU A 125 -0.82 -6.76 7.45
C LEU A 125 -1.51 -6.15 8.68
N HIS A 126 -0.73 -5.65 9.64
CA HIS A 126 -1.15 -4.97 10.86
C HIS A 126 -1.75 -5.87 11.94
N GLN A 127 -1.47 -7.18 11.93
CA GLN A 127 -1.84 -8.03 13.07
C GLN A 127 -0.96 -7.72 14.30
N HIS A 128 -1.50 -8.01 15.50
CA HIS A 128 -0.96 -7.41 16.73
C HIS A 128 0.06 -8.26 17.50
N ASP A 129 0.12 -9.58 17.28
CA ASP A 129 1.20 -10.42 17.80
C ASP A 129 2.33 -10.54 16.76
N ALA A 130 3.00 -9.40 16.51
CA ALA A 130 3.97 -9.25 15.44
C ALA A 130 4.97 -8.11 15.70
N PRO A 131 6.10 -8.08 14.99
CA PRO A 131 7.09 -6.99 15.06
C PRO A 131 6.54 -5.64 14.62
N HIS A 132 7.16 -4.60 15.14
CA HIS A 132 7.07 -3.21 14.68
C HIS A 132 8.46 -2.71 14.31
N ALA A 133 8.65 -2.25 13.09
CA ALA A 133 9.92 -1.72 12.60
C ALA A 133 9.86 -0.20 12.44
N ASP A 134 10.77 0.52 13.10
CA ASP A 134 10.97 1.96 12.93
C ASP A 134 12.45 2.33 13.20
N PHE A 135 13.23 2.54 12.14
CA PHE A 135 14.65 2.88 12.27
C PHE A 135 14.88 4.34 12.68
N THR A 136 13.89 5.23 12.50
CA THR A 136 13.96 6.59 13.04
C THR A 136 13.83 6.54 14.55
N ALA A 137 12.85 5.83 15.08
CA ALA A 137 12.69 5.62 16.52
C ALA A 137 13.92 4.95 17.16
N GLU A 138 14.44 3.90 16.54
CA GLU A 138 15.65 3.20 16.98
C GLU A 138 16.85 4.15 17.06
N LYS A 139 17.08 4.96 16.03
CA LYS A 139 18.15 5.97 15.99
C LYS A 139 18.02 7.03 17.09
N LEU A 140 16.79 7.52 17.31
CA LEU A 140 16.50 8.50 18.35
C LEU A 140 16.73 7.93 19.75
N LEU A 141 16.28 6.70 20.03
CA LEU A 141 16.54 6.01 21.29
C LEU A 141 18.04 5.83 21.56
N ALA A 142 18.78 5.38 20.55
CA ALA A 142 20.24 5.22 20.66
C ALA A 142 20.92 6.58 20.95
N GLY A 143 20.51 7.66 20.29
CA GLY A 143 20.99 9.02 20.51
C GLY A 143 20.68 9.57 21.92
N MET A 144 19.62 9.07 22.56
CA MET A 144 19.25 9.38 23.94
C MET A 144 19.94 8.48 24.97
N GLY A 145 20.77 7.51 24.55
CA GLY A 145 21.40 6.52 25.42
C GLY A 145 20.47 5.41 25.90
N VAL A 146 19.27 5.29 25.36
CA VAL A 146 18.34 4.18 25.65
C VAL A 146 18.76 2.97 24.80
N LYS A 147 19.22 1.93 25.46
CA LYS A 147 19.58 0.64 24.83
C LYS A 147 18.49 -0.39 25.05
N ASP A 148 18.43 -1.36 24.16
CA ASP A 148 17.56 -2.55 24.29
C ASP A 148 16.08 -2.18 24.51
N HIS A 149 15.57 -1.23 23.76
CA HIS A 149 14.16 -0.84 23.85
C HIS A 149 13.26 -2.05 23.52
N PRO A 150 12.31 -2.40 24.40
CA PRO A 150 11.57 -3.68 24.33
C PRO A 150 10.60 -3.79 23.15
N ARG A 151 10.56 -2.82 22.25
CA ARG A 151 9.64 -2.74 21.12
C ARG A 151 10.31 -2.93 19.76
N PHE A 152 11.62 -2.73 19.66
CA PHE A 152 12.34 -2.77 18.38
C PHE A 152 13.44 -3.83 18.41
N ASP A 153 13.56 -4.57 17.33
CA ASP A 153 14.66 -5.49 17.04
C ASP A 153 15.18 -5.17 15.64
N GLY A 154 15.92 -4.07 15.54
CA GLY A 154 16.37 -3.53 14.26
C GLY A 154 17.26 -4.48 13.47
N ASP A 155 18.06 -5.31 14.13
CA ASP A 155 18.91 -6.30 13.45
C ASP A 155 18.06 -7.35 12.76
N PHE A 156 17.07 -7.91 13.44
CA PHE A 156 16.12 -8.83 12.85
C PHE A 156 15.34 -8.17 11.69
N HIS A 157 14.91 -6.92 11.85
CA HIS A 157 14.18 -6.21 10.78
C HIS A 157 15.05 -6.05 9.52
N ARG A 158 16.33 -5.68 9.68
CA ARG A 158 17.29 -5.54 8.55
C ARG A 158 17.57 -6.89 7.89
N GLU A 159 17.65 -7.96 8.69
CA GLU A 159 17.81 -9.32 8.16
C GLU A 159 16.63 -9.74 7.27
N VAL A 160 15.38 -9.40 7.64
CA VAL A 160 14.21 -9.70 6.82
C VAL A 160 14.24 -8.92 5.51
N ILE A 161 14.66 -7.64 5.51
CA ILE A 161 14.87 -6.87 4.28
C ILE A 161 15.88 -7.58 3.36
N ALA A 162 17.01 -7.99 3.92
CA ALA A 162 18.06 -8.68 3.14
C ALA A 162 17.56 -10.01 2.56
N ARG A 163 16.82 -10.81 3.35
CA ARG A 163 16.20 -12.05 2.87
C ARG A 163 15.20 -11.82 1.73
N ALA A 164 14.35 -10.80 1.86
CA ALA A 164 13.37 -10.45 0.82
C ALA A 164 14.07 -9.97 -0.47
N ALA A 165 15.12 -9.16 -0.35
CA ALA A 165 15.93 -8.72 -1.48
C ALA A 165 16.59 -9.90 -2.21
N ALA A 166 17.24 -10.82 -1.48
CA ALA A 166 17.83 -12.01 -2.07
C ALA A 166 16.79 -12.92 -2.76
N ALA A 167 15.60 -13.04 -2.16
CA ALA A 167 14.52 -13.82 -2.77
C ALA A 167 13.99 -13.18 -4.07
N ILE A 168 13.99 -11.85 -4.19
CA ILE A 168 13.67 -11.15 -5.44
C ILE A 168 14.73 -11.46 -6.50
N GLU A 169 16.02 -11.32 -6.17
CA GLU A 169 17.13 -11.62 -7.10
C GLU A 169 17.07 -13.06 -7.62
N GLU A 170 16.71 -14.02 -6.74
CA GLU A 170 16.54 -15.43 -7.12
C GLU A 170 15.28 -15.66 -7.97
N ALA A 171 14.20 -14.92 -7.75
CA ALA A 171 12.94 -15.10 -8.44
C ALA A 171 12.92 -14.49 -9.86
N LEU A 172 13.62 -13.37 -10.09
CA LEU A 172 13.59 -12.65 -11.35
C LEU A 172 13.94 -13.52 -12.58
N PRO A 173 14.99 -14.37 -12.57
CA PRO A 173 15.29 -15.26 -13.70
C PRO A 173 14.21 -16.33 -13.95
N LYS A 174 13.32 -16.57 -12.98
CA LYS A 174 12.24 -17.57 -13.02
C LYS A 174 10.86 -16.93 -13.25
N ALA A 175 10.84 -15.65 -13.62
CA ALA A 175 9.59 -14.92 -13.85
C ALA A 175 8.72 -15.58 -14.92
N LYS A 176 7.42 -15.73 -14.61
CA LYS A 176 6.44 -16.31 -15.54
C LYS A 176 5.80 -15.20 -16.40
N PRO A 177 5.48 -15.47 -17.68
CA PRO A 177 4.72 -14.53 -18.49
C PRO A 177 3.31 -14.33 -17.92
N VAL A 178 2.85 -13.10 -17.88
CA VAL A 178 1.47 -12.76 -17.50
C VAL A 178 0.68 -12.50 -18.77
N THR A 179 -0.30 -13.36 -19.04
CA THR A 179 -1.13 -13.27 -20.25
C THR A 179 -2.47 -12.62 -19.98
N HIS A 180 -3.01 -12.78 -18.78
CA HIS A 180 -4.32 -12.27 -18.37
C HIS A 180 -4.27 -11.75 -16.93
N ALA A 181 -5.16 -10.82 -16.63
CA ALA A 181 -5.50 -10.42 -15.27
C ALA A 181 -7.02 -10.34 -15.11
N GLY A 182 -7.51 -10.64 -13.92
CA GLY A 182 -8.92 -10.53 -13.61
C GLY A 182 -9.14 -9.85 -12.28
N PHE A 183 -10.23 -9.10 -12.19
CA PHE A 183 -10.68 -8.46 -10.97
C PHE A 183 -12.01 -9.03 -10.52
N GLY A 184 -12.19 -9.22 -9.21
CA GLY A 184 -13.43 -9.67 -8.61
C GLY A 184 -13.63 -9.13 -7.21
N ARG A 185 -14.88 -9.11 -6.77
CA ARG A 185 -15.29 -8.75 -5.40
C ARG A 185 -16.18 -9.84 -4.82
N ALA A 186 -16.18 -9.94 -3.49
CA ALA A 186 -17.15 -10.73 -2.77
C ALA A 186 -17.40 -10.09 -1.40
N GLU A 187 -18.65 -10.08 -0.97
CA GLU A 187 -19.03 -9.62 0.35
C GLU A 187 -18.45 -10.51 1.45
N VAL A 188 -17.93 -9.88 2.50
CA VAL A 188 -17.45 -10.54 3.70
C VAL A 188 -18.49 -10.43 4.80
N ALA A 189 -19.22 -11.48 5.03
CA ALA A 189 -20.26 -11.50 6.04
C ALA A 189 -19.68 -11.55 7.47
N GLN A 190 -20.20 -10.70 8.36
CA GLN A 190 -20.00 -10.78 9.80
C GLN A 190 -18.51 -10.77 10.24
N ILE A 191 -17.73 -9.84 9.69
CA ILE A 191 -16.39 -9.50 10.20
C ILE A 191 -16.34 -8.01 10.55
N ALA A 192 -16.37 -7.14 9.55
CA ALA A 192 -16.19 -5.70 9.73
C ALA A 192 -17.33 -5.06 10.52
N SER A 193 -16.96 -4.14 11.38
CA SER A 193 -17.86 -3.18 12.01
C SER A 193 -17.08 -1.93 12.39
N ASN A 194 -17.69 -0.76 12.25
CA ASN A 194 -17.06 0.49 12.63
C ASN A 194 -16.83 0.51 14.15
N ARG A 195 -15.63 0.90 14.57
CA ARG A 195 -15.21 0.97 15.97
C ARG A 195 -15.84 2.18 16.68
N ARG A 196 -16.16 3.21 15.93
CA ARG A 196 -16.66 4.50 16.40
C ARG A 196 -18.18 4.48 16.36
N LEU A 197 -18.82 4.40 17.53
CA LEU A 197 -20.26 4.49 17.63
C LEU A 197 -20.64 5.96 17.70
N ILE A 198 -21.27 6.45 16.63
CA ILE A 198 -21.67 7.85 16.50
C ILE A 198 -23.16 7.96 16.78
N GLY A 199 -23.53 8.83 17.70
CA GLY A 199 -24.92 9.11 18.07
C GLY A 199 -25.69 9.86 16.99
N PRO A 200 -27.02 10.02 17.16
CA PRO A 200 -27.86 10.79 16.24
C PRO A 200 -27.47 12.27 16.12
N ASP A 201 -26.78 12.81 17.11
CA ASP A 201 -26.24 14.18 17.15
C ASP A 201 -24.88 14.31 16.43
N GLY A 202 -24.39 13.24 15.80
CA GLY A 202 -23.11 13.21 15.09
C GLY A 202 -21.89 13.11 15.99
N LYS A 203 -22.05 12.91 17.31
CA LYS A 203 -20.95 12.83 18.28
C LYS A 203 -20.56 11.38 18.58
N PHE A 204 -19.29 11.23 18.94
CA PHE A 204 -18.77 9.96 19.44
C PHE A 204 -19.43 9.60 20.80
N VAL A 205 -20.06 8.42 20.84
CA VAL A 205 -20.78 7.92 22.03
C VAL A 205 -19.98 6.85 22.75
N ALA A 206 -19.47 5.88 22.01
CA ALA A 206 -18.75 4.74 22.56
C ALA A 206 -17.78 4.14 21.53
N TRP A 207 -16.83 3.38 22.06
CA TRP A 207 -15.83 2.67 21.27
C TRP A 207 -16.12 1.17 21.26
N ARG A 208 -16.26 0.60 20.06
CA ARG A 208 -16.39 -0.84 19.84
C ARG A 208 -15.04 -1.38 19.40
N GLY A 209 -14.21 -1.85 20.34
CA GLY A 209 -12.89 -2.43 20.04
C GLY A 209 -12.94 -3.63 19.12
N SER A 210 -11.81 -4.30 18.95
CA SER A 210 -11.72 -5.47 18.05
C SER A 210 -12.40 -6.72 18.60
N ALA A 211 -12.65 -6.76 19.92
CA ALA A 211 -13.42 -7.80 20.58
C ALA A 211 -14.29 -7.18 21.68
N VAL A 212 -15.57 -7.51 21.69
CA VAL A 212 -16.54 -6.94 22.64
C VAL A 212 -17.41 -8.05 23.22
N LYS A 213 -17.61 -8.01 24.54
CA LYS A 213 -18.53 -8.91 25.27
C LYS A 213 -19.83 -8.19 25.66
N ASP A 214 -19.79 -6.85 25.76
CA ASP A 214 -20.95 -6.02 26.08
C ASP A 214 -22.03 -6.12 25.00
N VAL A 215 -23.20 -6.62 25.39
CA VAL A 215 -24.33 -6.85 24.47
C VAL A 215 -24.91 -5.54 23.94
N THR A 216 -24.83 -4.45 24.70
CA THR A 216 -25.30 -3.13 24.26
C THR A 216 -24.43 -2.61 23.13
N ILE A 217 -23.11 -2.65 23.30
CA ILE A 217 -22.13 -2.24 22.29
C ILE A 217 -22.23 -3.13 21.03
N LYS A 218 -22.39 -4.45 21.22
CA LYS A 218 -22.64 -5.37 20.07
C LYS A 218 -23.94 -5.12 19.36
N GLY A 219 -24.97 -4.66 20.07
CA GLY A 219 -26.30 -4.37 19.51
C GLY A 219 -26.32 -3.23 18.52
N TRP A 220 -25.38 -2.29 18.59
CA TRP A 220 -25.29 -1.20 17.62
C TRP A 220 -25.14 -1.69 16.17
N PRO A 221 -25.65 -0.95 15.17
CA PRO A 221 -25.40 -1.27 13.75
C PRO A 221 -23.92 -1.39 13.42
N GLU A 222 -23.58 -2.00 12.32
CA GLU A 222 -22.17 -2.10 11.84
C GLU A 222 -21.52 -0.73 11.65
N GLY A 223 -22.34 0.27 11.29
CA GLY A 223 -21.86 1.61 10.92
C GLY A 223 -21.32 1.64 9.50
N THR A 224 -20.57 2.69 9.18
CA THR A 224 -19.92 2.81 7.87
C THR A 224 -18.79 1.80 7.76
N ILE A 225 -18.90 0.88 6.80
CA ILE A 225 -17.89 -0.14 6.46
C ILE A 225 -17.77 -0.26 4.93
N ASP A 226 -16.70 -0.86 4.43
CA ASP A 226 -16.66 -1.47 3.10
C ASP A 226 -16.88 -2.99 3.27
N PRO A 227 -18.02 -3.54 2.86
CA PRO A 227 -18.31 -4.96 3.04
C PRO A 227 -17.52 -5.85 2.07
N ASP A 228 -16.98 -5.28 0.99
CA ASP A 228 -16.38 -6.03 -0.11
C ASP A 228 -14.90 -6.34 0.11
N LEU A 229 -14.53 -7.61 -0.05
CA LEU A 229 -13.16 -8.02 -0.32
C LEU A 229 -12.90 -7.93 -1.83
N ALA A 230 -11.84 -7.22 -2.20
CA ALA A 230 -11.38 -7.15 -3.58
C ALA A 230 -10.28 -8.20 -3.86
N ALA A 231 -10.27 -8.75 -5.08
CA ALA A 231 -9.22 -9.64 -5.57
C ALA A 231 -8.75 -9.23 -6.97
N LEU A 232 -7.44 -9.09 -7.16
CA LEU A 232 -6.77 -8.97 -8.45
C LEU A 232 -5.93 -10.22 -8.66
N VAL A 233 -6.20 -10.96 -9.74
CA VAL A 233 -5.53 -12.25 -10.03
C VAL A 233 -4.79 -12.17 -11.35
N PHE A 234 -3.53 -12.61 -11.36
CA PHE A 234 -2.68 -12.69 -12.55
C PHE A 234 -2.56 -14.13 -13.02
N PHE A 235 -2.62 -14.32 -14.33
CA PHE A 235 -2.61 -15.65 -14.97
C PHE A 235 -1.51 -15.77 -16.04
N SER A 236 -0.94 -16.97 -16.12
CA SER A 236 -0.12 -17.44 -17.24
C SER A 236 -0.93 -18.51 -18.00
N GLY A 237 -1.55 -18.14 -19.12
CA GLY A 237 -2.59 -18.98 -19.73
C GLY A 237 -3.80 -19.12 -18.80
N ASP A 238 -4.08 -20.37 -18.42
CA ASP A 238 -5.17 -20.67 -17.47
C ASP A 238 -4.70 -20.82 -16.01
N GLU A 239 -3.38 -20.89 -15.80
CA GLU A 239 -2.82 -21.02 -14.46
C GLU A 239 -2.80 -19.67 -13.73
N ALA A 240 -3.43 -19.59 -12.56
CA ALA A 240 -3.26 -18.45 -11.67
C ALA A 240 -1.86 -18.51 -11.04
N ILE A 241 -1.09 -17.41 -11.17
CA ILE A 241 0.28 -17.30 -10.66
C ILE A 241 0.42 -16.33 -9.49
N ALA A 242 -0.50 -15.39 -9.35
CA ALA A 242 -0.60 -14.52 -8.18
C ALA A 242 -2.04 -14.11 -7.91
N SER A 243 -2.42 -14.04 -6.64
CA SER A 243 -3.70 -13.54 -6.16
C SER A 243 -3.45 -12.48 -5.09
N ILE A 244 -3.84 -11.24 -5.39
CA ILE A 244 -3.77 -10.10 -4.47
C ILE A 244 -5.16 -9.86 -3.94
N THR A 245 -5.33 -9.85 -2.62
CA THR A 245 -6.62 -9.54 -1.98
C THR A 245 -6.49 -8.36 -1.05
N SER A 246 -7.56 -7.59 -0.88
CA SER A 246 -7.64 -6.50 0.10
C SER A 246 -9.00 -6.48 0.78
N TYR A 247 -9.00 -6.23 2.10
CA TYR A 247 -10.20 -6.07 2.90
C TYR A 247 -10.00 -5.06 4.03
N ALA A 248 -10.95 -4.13 4.19
CA ALA A 248 -10.85 -3.03 5.15
C ALA A 248 -11.33 -3.46 6.54
N THR A 249 -10.43 -4.02 7.34
CA THR A 249 -10.68 -4.31 8.77
C THR A 249 -9.38 -4.52 9.54
N HIS A 250 -9.34 -4.08 10.79
CA HIS A 250 -8.22 -4.45 11.68
C HIS A 250 -8.09 -5.96 11.75
N PRO A 251 -6.92 -6.52 11.47
CA PRO A 251 -6.66 -7.96 11.46
C PRO A 251 -6.36 -8.47 12.88
N MET A 252 -7.29 -8.24 13.80
CA MET A 252 -7.11 -8.52 15.22
C MET A 252 -8.31 -9.26 15.80
N SER A 253 -8.14 -10.54 16.08
CA SER A 253 -9.12 -11.35 16.83
C SER A 253 -8.86 -11.30 18.33
N TYR A 254 -7.66 -11.64 18.76
CA TYR A 254 -7.07 -11.47 20.10
C TYR A 254 -5.56 -11.36 19.97
N TYR A 255 -4.88 -10.81 20.99
CA TYR A 255 -3.46 -10.52 20.93
C TYR A 255 -2.83 -10.47 22.34
N ARG A 256 -1.54 -10.12 22.44
CA ARG A 256 -0.71 -10.16 23.65
C ARG A 256 -0.49 -11.59 24.17
N THR A 257 -0.41 -12.53 23.24
CA THR A 257 -0.19 -13.93 23.56
C THR A 257 1.29 -14.25 23.78
N GLY A 258 2.19 -13.39 23.30
CA GLY A 258 3.63 -13.65 23.23
C GLY A 258 4.00 -14.70 22.18
N VAL A 259 3.05 -15.14 21.35
CA VAL A 259 3.28 -16.06 20.24
C VAL A 259 3.07 -15.31 18.93
N PRO A 260 4.12 -15.13 18.09
CA PRO A 260 3.95 -14.51 16.80
C PRO A 260 2.90 -15.24 15.96
N GLY A 261 2.03 -14.51 15.28
CA GLY A 261 0.99 -15.14 14.47
C GLY A 261 0.29 -14.18 13.52
N PRO A 262 -0.09 -14.63 12.30
CA PRO A 262 -0.66 -13.78 11.27
C PRO A 262 -2.17 -13.55 11.44
N ASP A 263 -2.74 -13.83 12.58
CA ASP A 263 -4.15 -13.73 12.97
C ASP A 263 -5.10 -14.34 11.90
N PHE A 264 -6.38 -13.97 11.92
CA PHE A 264 -7.37 -14.56 11.01
C PHE A 264 -7.09 -14.29 9.52
N PRO A 265 -6.52 -13.13 9.08
CA PRO A 265 -6.22 -12.94 7.66
C PRO A 265 -5.11 -13.85 7.14
N GLY A 266 -4.06 -14.08 7.95
CA GLY A 266 -2.99 -14.98 7.56
C GLY A 266 -3.46 -16.44 7.49
N ILE A 267 -4.35 -16.86 8.42
CA ILE A 267 -4.99 -18.18 8.37
C ILE A 267 -5.87 -18.29 7.11
N ALA A 268 -6.67 -17.28 6.80
CA ALA A 268 -7.51 -17.25 5.58
C ALA A 268 -6.65 -17.39 4.32
N ARG A 269 -5.55 -16.62 4.25
CA ARG A 269 -4.58 -16.70 3.16
C ARG A 269 -3.92 -18.08 3.06
N PHE A 270 -3.57 -18.71 4.19
CA PHE A 270 -3.05 -20.07 4.22
C PHE A 270 -4.08 -21.05 3.63
N LEU A 271 -5.36 -20.99 4.02
CA LEU A 271 -6.42 -21.82 3.46
C LEU A 271 -6.52 -21.63 1.95
N ARG A 272 -6.42 -20.38 1.45
CA ARG A 272 -6.43 -20.11 0.01
C ARG A 272 -5.23 -20.69 -0.73
N SER A 273 -4.06 -20.70 -0.12
CA SER A 273 -2.88 -21.32 -0.73
C SER A 273 -3.00 -22.85 -0.87
N GLN A 274 -3.83 -23.48 -0.05
CA GLN A 274 -4.15 -24.90 -0.20
C GLN A 274 -5.13 -25.14 -1.36
N ASP A 275 -6.08 -24.22 -1.58
CA ASP A 275 -7.04 -24.32 -2.68
C ASP A 275 -6.39 -24.03 -4.05
N VAL A 276 -5.43 -23.11 -4.13
CA VAL A 276 -4.76 -22.69 -5.36
C VAL A 276 -3.24 -22.61 -5.13
N PRO A 277 -2.54 -23.75 -5.04
CA PRO A 277 -1.12 -23.80 -4.66
C PRO A 277 -0.17 -23.26 -5.73
N THR A 278 -0.64 -23.06 -6.97
CA THR A 278 0.16 -22.50 -8.06
C THR A 278 0.36 -20.98 -7.95
N ALA A 279 -0.51 -20.30 -7.21
CA ALA A 279 -0.45 -18.86 -7.05
C ALA A 279 0.22 -18.45 -5.73
N VAL A 280 1.04 -17.40 -5.76
CA VAL A 280 1.37 -16.68 -4.54
C VAL A 280 0.14 -15.90 -4.07
N HIS A 281 -0.19 -16.01 -2.80
CA HIS A 281 -1.33 -15.30 -2.19
C HIS A 281 -0.84 -14.14 -1.35
N LEU A 282 -1.13 -12.90 -1.78
CA LEU A 282 -0.92 -11.68 -1.03
C LEU A 282 -2.25 -11.23 -0.42
N HIS A 283 -2.21 -10.74 0.79
CA HIS A 283 -3.35 -10.06 1.40
C HIS A 283 -2.87 -8.73 1.97
N PHE A 284 -3.56 -7.67 1.60
CA PHE A 284 -3.36 -6.32 2.11
C PHE A 284 -4.54 -5.95 2.99
N THR A 285 -4.27 -5.28 4.09
CA THR A 285 -5.32 -4.63 4.86
C THR A 285 -5.70 -3.34 4.16
N GLY A 286 -6.98 -3.20 3.83
CA GLY A 286 -7.54 -1.97 3.29
C GLY A 286 -7.63 -0.87 4.35
N ALA A 287 -8.31 0.24 4.05
CA ALA A 287 -8.48 1.34 4.98
C ALA A 287 -9.34 0.91 6.19
N GLY A 288 -8.69 0.29 7.17
CA GLY A 288 -9.32 -0.35 8.32
C GLY A 288 -9.09 0.37 9.65
N GLY A 289 -8.60 1.62 9.66
CA GLY A 289 -8.26 2.36 10.87
C GLY A 289 -9.41 2.45 11.87
N ASN A 290 -10.60 2.73 11.40
CA ASN A 290 -11.81 2.78 12.22
C ASN A 290 -12.69 1.52 12.13
N ILE A 291 -12.20 0.43 11.53
CA ILE A 291 -12.96 -0.82 11.34
C ILE A 291 -12.31 -1.97 12.09
N ALA A 292 -13.11 -2.80 12.75
CA ALA A 292 -12.65 -4.02 13.41
C ALA A 292 -13.78 -5.04 13.53
N ALA A 293 -13.44 -6.26 14.01
CA ALA A 293 -14.39 -7.36 14.14
C ALA A 293 -15.27 -7.27 15.40
N GLY A 294 -15.25 -6.18 16.16
CA GLY A 294 -15.80 -6.12 17.52
C GLY A 294 -17.26 -6.50 17.66
N LYS A 295 -18.10 -6.25 16.66
CA LYS A 295 -19.50 -6.71 16.68
C LYS A 295 -19.61 -8.24 16.67
N TYR A 296 -18.69 -8.92 16.03
CA TYR A 296 -18.71 -10.36 15.75
C TYR A 296 -17.62 -11.15 16.45
N ASN A 297 -16.84 -10.48 17.29
CA ASN A 297 -15.69 -11.07 18.00
C ASN A 297 -15.78 -10.85 19.50
N ASP A 298 -15.46 -11.90 20.27
CA ASP A 298 -15.42 -11.91 21.74
C ASP A 298 -14.04 -12.21 22.31
N ALA A 299 -13.01 -12.28 21.46
CA ALA A 299 -11.64 -12.69 21.75
C ALA A 299 -11.47 -14.18 22.15
N SER A 300 -12.46 -15.02 21.94
CA SER A 300 -12.25 -16.47 22.13
C SER A 300 -11.34 -17.04 21.02
N PRO A 301 -10.47 -18.03 21.35
CA PRO A 301 -9.61 -18.66 20.34
C PRO A 301 -10.39 -19.29 19.18
N SER A 302 -11.55 -19.90 19.46
CA SER A 302 -12.44 -20.45 18.42
C SER A 302 -12.94 -19.40 17.44
N ASN A 303 -13.15 -18.17 17.89
CA ASN A 303 -13.65 -17.12 17.03
C ASN A 303 -12.63 -16.64 16.00
N ARG A 304 -11.33 -16.74 16.28
CA ARG A 304 -10.28 -16.49 15.26
C ARG A 304 -10.47 -17.42 14.05
N VAL A 305 -10.78 -18.69 14.30
CA VAL A 305 -11.04 -19.69 13.23
C VAL A 305 -12.31 -19.33 12.45
N VAL A 306 -13.35 -18.89 13.13
CA VAL A 306 -14.61 -18.45 12.50
C VAL A 306 -14.36 -17.25 11.57
N LEU A 307 -13.65 -16.23 12.04
CA LEU A 307 -13.29 -15.05 11.25
C LEU A 307 -12.42 -15.44 10.04
N ALA A 308 -11.43 -16.31 10.24
CA ALA A 308 -10.57 -16.81 9.18
C ALA A 308 -11.35 -17.56 8.09
N THR A 309 -12.30 -18.41 8.50
CA THR A 309 -13.14 -19.17 7.57
C THR A 309 -14.06 -18.26 6.74
N ARG A 310 -14.66 -17.25 7.38
CA ARG A 310 -15.48 -16.25 6.69
C ARG A 310 -14.67 -15.45 5.66
N LEU A 311 -13.48 -15.00 6.05
CA LEU A 311 -12.60 -14.27 5.14
C LEU A 311 -12.11 -15.15 3.99
N ALA A 312 -11.72 -16.40 4.25
CA ALA A 312 -11.31 -17.35 3.22
C ALA A 312 -12.44 -17.66 2.23
N ALA A 313 -13.69 -17.72 2.69
CA ALA A 313 -14.86 -17.89 1.83
C ALA A 313 -15.05 -16.70 0.88
N ALA A 314 -14.92 -15.46 1.39
CA ALA A 314 -14.98 -14.26 0.56
C ALA A 314 -13.78 -14.19 -0.41
N MET A 315 -12.56 -14.52 0.03
CA MET A 315 -11.39 -14.63 -0.86
C MET A 315 -11.63 -15.62 -2.00
N ARG A 316 -12.29 -16.76 -1.73
CA ARG A 316 -12.67 -17.76 -2.74
C ARG A 316 -13.69 -17.18 -3.73
N GLY A 317 -14.72 -16.49 -3.24
CA GLY A 317 -15.73 -15.85 -4.07
C GLY A 317 -15.14 -14.77 -4.98
N ALA A 318 -14.33 -13.86 -4.44
CA ALA A 318 -13.68 -12.81 -5.20
C ALA A 318 -12.68 -13.37 -6.25
N PHE A 319 -11.94 -14.44 -5.89
CA PHE A 319 -11.06 -15.15 -6.83
C PHE A 319 -11.85 -15.78 -7.97
N ALA A 320 -12.99 -16.42 -7.70
CA ALA A 320 -13.85 -17.00 -8.73
C ALA A 320 -14.39 -15.92 -9.68
N ALA A 321 -14.86 -14.79 -9.14
CA ALA A 321 -15.30 -13.65 -9.94
C ALA A 321 -14.15 -13.07 -10.79
N ALA A 322 -12.95 -12.92 -10.23
CA ALA A 322 -11.76 -12.49 -10.97
C ALA A 322 -11.41 -13.46 -12.12
N THR A 323 -11.54 -14.77 -11.89
CA THR A 323 -11.27 -15.78 -12.91
C THR A 323 -12.28 -15.71 -14.06
N GLN A 324 -13.55 -15.46 -13.76
CA GLN A 324 -14.60 -15.28 -14.77
C GLN A 324 -14.43 -13.99 -15.59
N ASN A 325 -13.88 -12.95 -14.95
CA ASN A 325 -13.68 -11.63 -15.54
C ASN A 325 -12.26 -11.42 -16.10
N LYS A 326 -11.44 -12.48 -16.22
CA LYS A 326 -10.07 -12.35 -16.71
C LYS A 326 -10.03 -11.80 -18.13
N LYS A 327 -9.14 -10.83 -18.37
CA LYS A 327 -8.94 -10.17 -19.66
C LYS A 327 -7.48 -10.29 -20.06
N PRO A 328 -7.17 -10.39 -21.37
CA PRO A 328 -5.79 -10.30 -21.85
C PRO A 328 -5.14 -9.00 -21.38
N ILE A 329 -3.87 -9.05 -21.02
CA ILE A 329 -3.07 -7.86 -20.69
C ILE A 329 -1.88 -7.75 -21.62
N THR A 330 -1.45 -6.52 -21.83
CA THR A 330 -0.27 -6.13 -22.59
C THR A 330 0.55 -5.17 -21.74
N PRO A 331 1.79 -4.84 -22.09
CA PRO A 331 2.54 -3.80 -21.40
C PRO A 331 1.77 -2.49 -21.23
N ALA A 332 0.96 -2.10 -22.22
CA ALA A 332 0.13 -0.89 -22.16
C ALA A 332 -1.05 -0.99 -21.14
N SER A 333 -1.39 -2.21 -20.71
CA SER A 333 -2.43 -2.42 -19.68
C SER A 333 -1.91 -2.19 -18.27
N ILE A 334 -0.59 -2.14 -18.08
CA ILE A 334 0.05 -1.99 -16.77
C ILE A 334 0.58 -0.56 -16.63
N GLY A 335 0.25 0.08 -15.52
CA GLY A 335 0.73 1.42 -15.19
C GLY A 335 1.09 1.55 -13.72
N TRP A 336 1.89 2.57 -13.42
CA TRP A 336 2.24 2.93 -12.06
C TRP A 336 2.26 4.44 -11.92
N GLY A 337 1.55 4.95 -10.93
CA GLY A 337 1.56 6.35 -10.52
C GLY A 337 2.12 6.50 -9.11
N SER A 338 2.82 7.61 -8.85
CA SER A 338 3.31 7.99 -7.52
C SER A 338 3.11 9.50 -7.33
N VAL A 339 2.54 9.87 -6.20
CA VAL A 339 2.35 11.26 -5.77
C VAL A 339 2.98 11.41 -4.39
N PRO A 340 4.04 12.21 -4.22
CA PRO A 340 4.62 12.49 -2.92
C PRO A 340 3.69 13.39 -2.12
N VAL A 341 3.39 13.00 -0.87
CA VAL A 341 2.54 13.74 0.05
C VAL A 341 3.33 14.06 1.31
N VAL A 342 3.40 15.32 1.68
CA VAL A 342 3.96 15.76 2.97
C VAL A 342 2.81 15.85 3.96
N LEU A 343 2.88 15.05 5.02
CA LEU A 343 1.93 15.07 6.13
C LEU A 343 2.56 15.85 7.30
N ALA A 344 1.95 16.96 7.65
CA ALA A 344 2.39 17.75 8.82
C ALA A 344 2.10 16.99 10.12
N ALA A 345 3.01 17.12 11.08
CA ALA A 345 2.72 16.69 12.44
C ALA A 345 1.61 17.60 13.04
N ARG A 346 0.66 16.98 13.73
CA ARG A 346 -0.43 17.72 14.36
C ARG A 346 0.09 18.69 15.44
N ASP A 347 -0.68 19.72 15.73
CA ASP A 347 -0.38 20.65 16.81
C ASP A 347 -0.22 19.93 18.16
N GLY A 348 0.73 20.41 18.96
CA GLY A 348 1.01 19.89 20.30
C GLY A 348 2.03 18.73 20.35
N LEU A 349 2.55 18.24 19.22
CA LEU A 349 3.68 17.31 19.16
C LEU A 349 5.00 18.07 19.17
N GLU A 350 5.39 18.57 20.36
CA GLU A 350 6.63 19.31 20.56
C GLU A 350 7.79 18.32 20.77
N LEU A 351 8.84 18.38 19.91
CA LEU A 351 9.92 17.39 19.90
C LEU A 351 10.67 17.32 21.23
N GLU A 352 10.96 18.46 21.85
CA GLU A 352 11.66 18.55 23.14
C GLU A 352 10.88 17.85 24.25
N LYS A 353 9.55 18.11 24.32
CA LYS A 353 8.65 17.50 25.28
C LYS A 353 8.50 15.99 25.08
N LEU A 354 8.32 15.55 23.82
CA LEU A 354 8.29 14.13 23.48
C LEU A 354 9.59 13.41 23.85
N ALA A 355 10.73 14.07 23.60
CA ALA A 355 12.05 13.53 23.97
C ALA A 355 12.22 13.40 25.50
N GLU A 356 11.68 14.33 26.29
CA GLU A 356 11.65 14.23 27.76
C GLU A 356 10.77 13.08 28.24
N GLU A 357 9.58 12.92 27.64
CA GLU A 357 8.67 11.80 27.94
C GLU A 357 9.32 10.44 27.63
N VAL A 358 10.04 10.33 26.50
CA VAL A 358 10.79 9.12 26.13
C VAL A 358 11.87 8.80 27.16
N ARG A 359 12.65 9.80 27.62
CA ARG A 359 13.67 9.59 28.66
C ARG A 359 13.08 9.20 30.01
N GLY A 360 11.92 9.76 30.35
CA GLY A 360 11.23 9.50 31.62
C GLY A 360 10.51 8.15 31.68
N LYS A 361 10.06 7.66 30.53
CA LYS A 361 9.28 6.41 30.41
C LYS A 361 9.65 5.69 29.11
N PRO A 362 10.79 4.99 29.05
CA PRO A 362 11.32 4.40 27.82
C PRO A 362 10.49 3.23 27.29
N ASP A 363 9.29 3.01 27.81
CA ASP A 363 8.47 1.90 27.37
C ASP A 363 6.99 2.26 27.27
N ARG A 364 6.31 1.53 26.57
CA ARG A 364 5.23 0.54 26.63
C ARG A 364 3.90 1.10 26.20
N GLY A 365 3.49 0.76 25.13
CA GLY A 365 2.16 0.88 24.57
C GLY A 365 2.24 0.89 23.06
N THR A 366 1.12 0.77 22.43
CA THR A 366 1.01 0.71 20.97
C THR A 366 1.55 1.97 20.31
N PHE A 367 1.37 3.11 20.96
CA PHE A 367 1.82 4.43 20.53
C PHE A 367 2.63 5.07 21.66
N ALA A 368 3.84 4.57 21.85
CA ALA A 368 4.78 5.17 22.79
C ALA A 368 5.15 6.59 22.32
N PRO A 369 5.56 7.50 23.23
CA PRO A 369 6.04 8.82 22.85
C PRO A 369 7.15 8.80 21.79
N ILE A 370 7.89 7.70 21.69
CA ILE A 370 8.94 7.52 20.68
C ILE A 370 8.38 7.45 19.25
N ASP A 371 7.20 6.87 19.04
CA ASP A 371 6.60 6.82 17.70
C ASP A 371 6.19 8.22 17.27
N ALA A 372 5.56 8.99 18.18
CA ALA A 372 5.20 10.38 17.94
C ALA A 372 6.45 11.23 17.66
N LEU A 373 7.52 11.03 18.43
CA LEU A 373 8.79 11.75 18.25
C LEU A 373 9.43 11.40 16.90
N ALA A 374 9.43 10.13 16.50
CA ALA A 374 9.98 9.69 15.22
C ALA A 374 9.24 10.31 14.04
N PHE A 375 7.91 10.26 14.03
CA PHE A 375 7.11 10.89 13.00
C PHE A 375 7.27 12.41 12.98
N ALA A 376 7.14 13.10 14.13
CA ALA A 376 7.24 14.54 14.20
C ALA A 376 8.64 15.05 13.77
N THR A 377 9.70 14.28 14.03
CA THR A 377 11.07 14.60 13.55
C THR A 377 11.10 14.62 12.03
N ARG A 378 10.57 13.61 11.38
CA ARG A 378 10.53 13.50 9.92
C ARG A 378 9.59 14.53 9.28
N ALA A 379 8.42 14.76 9.90
CA ALA A 379 7.46 15.77 9.45
C ALA A 379 8.07 17.19 9.47
N ARG A 380 8.90 17.52 10.50
CA ARG A 380 9.63 18.79 10.54
C ARG A 380 10.65 18.94 9.40
N GLU A 381 11.20 17.84 8.91
CA GLU A 381 12.09 17.80 7.75
C GLU A 381 11.34 17.81 6.42
N ALA A 382 10.00 17.96 6.45
CA ALA A 382 9.10 17.90 5.30
C ALA A 382 9.27 16.59 4.49
N HIS A 383 9.52 15.46 5.18
CA HIS A 383 9.64 14.16 4.53
C HIS A 383 8.34 13.81 3.80
N ALA A 384 8.45 13.49 2.51
CA ALA A 384 7.31 13.09 1.70
C ALA A 384 7.10 11.56 1.73
N ILE A 385 5.85 11.16 1.85
CA ILE A 385 5.42 9.77 1.73
C ILE A 385 4.81 9.59 0.34
N ASP A 386 5.27 8.60 -0.42
CA ASP A 386 4.71 8.29 -1.72
C ASP A 386 3.36 7.57 -1.59
N VAL A 387 2.29 8.23 -2.02
CA VAL A 387 1.00 7.58 -2.30
C VAL A 387 1.07 7.05 -3.72
N THR A 388 0.80 5.76 -3.92
CA THR A 388 1.02 5.12 -5.23
C THR A 388 -0.21 4.38 -5.73
N CYS A 389 -0.27 4.11 -7.03
CA CYS A 389 -1.34 3.37 -7.67
C CYS A 389 -0.80 2.40 -8.73
N LEU A 390 -1.11 1.11 -8.59
CA LEU A 390 -0.97 0.14 -9.65
C LEU A 390 -2.21 0.18 -10.54
N THR A 391 -2.00 0.35 -11.85
CA THR A 391 -3.02 0.20 -12.88
C THR A 391 -2.90 -1.16 -13.56
N VAL A 392 -4.01 -1.90 -13.68
CA VAL A 392 -4.11 -3.12 -14.48
C VAL A 392 -5.41 -3.05 -15.30
N GLY A 393 -5.31 -2.60 -16.54
CA GLY A 393 -6.50 -2.32 -17.35
C GLY A 393 -7.45 -1.32 -16.67
N GLY A 394 -8.69 -1.74 -16.40
CA GLY A 394 -9.69 -0.93 -15.67
C GLY A 394 -9.55 -0.96 -14.14
N THR A 395 -8.58 -1.70 -13.60
CA THR A 395 -8.39 -1.84 -12.15
C THR A 395 -7.37 -0.82 -11.64
N ARG A 396 -7.61 -0.27 -10.46
CA ARG A 396 -6.73 0.63 -9.72
C ARG A 396 -6.52 0.11 -8.30
N MET A 397 -5.28 -0.22 -7.95
CA MET A 397 -4.90 -0.54 -6.59
C MET A 397 -4.12 0.63 -5.99
N LEU A 398 -4.74 1.35 -5.08
CA LEU A 398 -4.13 2.47 -4.35
C LEU A 398 -3.34 1.96 -3.14
N HIS A 399 -2.21 2.60 -2.83
CA HIS A 399 -1.35 2.28 -1.70
C HIS A 399 -1.15 3.53 -0.85
N LEU A 400 -1.64 3.51 0.39
CA LEU A 400 -1.67 4.66 1.30
C LEU A 400 -0.98 4.37 2.64
N PRO A 401 -0.51 5.41 3.33
CA PRO A 401 0.15 5.28 4.63
C PRO A 401 -0.83 5.08 5.78
N GLY A 402 -0.31 4.68 6.92
CA GLY A 402 -0.94 4.71 8.23
C GLY A 402 -2.19 3.85 8.38
N GLU A 403 -2.82 4.00 9.53
CA GLU A 403 -4.10 3.38 9.87
C GLU A 403 -5.26 4.25 9.34
N LEU A 404 -5.41 4.23 8.02
CA LEU A 404 -6.35 5.07 7.28
C LEU A 404 -7.81 4.67 7.56
N PHE A 405 -8.70 5.63 7.71
CA PHE A 405 -10.13 5.39 7.90
C PHE A 405 -10.79 4.91 6.62
N VAL A 406 -11.86 4.08 6.76
CA VAL A 406 -12.58 3.47 5.62
C VAL A 406 -13.18 4.49 4.66
N GLU A 407 -13.51 5.67 5.15
CA GLU A 407 -14.08 6.76 4.37
C GLU A 407 -13.20 7.16 3.18
N TYR A 408 -11.86 7.10 3.30
CA TYR A 408 -10.94 7.34 2.18
C TYR A 408 -11.08 6.28 1.09
N GLN A 409 -11.23 5.00 1.47
CA GLN A 409 -11.43 3.92 0.51
C GLN A 409 -12.77 4.05 -0.22
N LEU A 410 -13.83 4.39 0.52
CA LEU A 410 -15.15 4.62 -0.05
C LEU A 410 -15.18 5.85 -0.96
N ALA A 411 -14.51 6.95 -0.57
CA ALA A 411 -14.37 8.14 -1.40
C ALA A 411 -13.61 7.84 -2.70
N ALA A 412 -12.51 7.10 -2.65
CA ALA A 412 -11.77 6.68 -3.84
C ALA A 412 -12.65 5.90 -4.84
N ARG A 413 -13.48 4.98 -4.34
CA ARG A 413 -14.45 4.25 -5.17
C ARG A 413 -15.52 5.17 -5.78
N GLN A 414 -15.98 6.17 -5.03
CA GLN A 414 -16.96 7.15 -5.51
C GLN A 414 -16.38 8.13 -6.54
N MET A 415 -15.09 8.47 -6.44
CA MET A 415 -14.42 9.33 -7.43
C MET A 415 -14.41 8.74 -8.83
N ARG A 416 -14.29 7.42 -8.94
CA ARG A 416 -14.24 6.70 -10.23
C ARG A 416 -15.11 5.42 -10.18
N PRO A 417 -16.44 5.58 -10.23
CA PRO A 417 -17.37 4.45 -10.21
C PRO A 417 -17.33 3.58 -11.48
N ASP A 418 -16.68 4.07 -12.53
CA ASP A 418 -16.40 3.38 -13.79
C ASP A 418 -15.19 2.45 -13.72
N LEU A 419 -14.40 2.51 -12.66
CA LEU A 419 -13.19 1.70 -12.46
C LEU A 419 -13.34 0.73 -11.28
N ASP A 420 -12.55 -0.32 -11.32
CA ASP A 420 -12.40 -1.27 -10.23
C ASP A 420 -11.35 -0.76 -9.22
N VAL A 421 -11.76 0.17 -8.34
CA VAL A 421 -10.86 0.79 -7.36
C VAL A 421 -10.86 0.00 -6.06
N PHE A 422 -9.67 -0.34 -5.55
CA PHE A 422 -9.44 -0.90 -4.21
C PHE A 422 -8.15 -0.38 -3.60
N MET A 423 -7.93 -0.61 -2.31
CA MET A 423 -6.88 0.08 -1.55
C MET A 423 -6.11 -0.88 -0.64
N ALA A 424 -4.81 -0.65 -0.51
CA ALA A 424 -3.97 -1.10 0.59
C ALA A 424 -3.64 0.12 1.47
N ALA A 425 -3.94 0.06 2.75
CA ALA A 425 -3.47 0.97 3.77
C ALA A 425 -2.28 0.33 4.52
N TYR A 426 -1.83 0.95 5.61
CA TYR A 426 -0.71 0.45 6.42
C TYR A 426 0.62 0.36 5.64
N GLY A 427 0.86 1.32 4.73
CA GLY A 427 2.16 1.57 4.10
C GLY A 427 3.15 2.14 5.12
N ASP A 428 3.66 3.38 4.92
CA ASP A 428 4.42 4.02 5.99
C ASP A 428 3.54 4.18 7.23
N TYR A 429 3.89 3.45 8.30
CA TYR A 429 3.13 3.42 9.55
C TYR A 429 3.39 4.64 10.45
N GLY A 430 4.37 5.47 10.11
CA GLY A 430 4.79 6.64 10.89
C GLY A 430 3.66 7.57 11.34
N PRO A 431 2.66 7.92 10.52
CA PRO A 431 1.56 8.79 10.92
C PRO A 431 0.63 8.25 12.01
N GLY A 432 0.65 6.93 12.28
CA GLY A 432 -0.36 6.26 13.09
C GLY A 432 -1.73 6.27 12.44
N TYR A 433 -2.79 6.53 13.21
CA TYR A 433 -4.14 6.68 12.66
C TYR A 433 -4.29 7.94 11.80
N ILE A 434 -5.02 7.81 10.70
CA ILE A 434 -5.37 8.94 9.83
C ILE A 434 -6.89 9.00 9.69
N GLY A 435 -7.52 9.85 10.50
CA GLY A 435 -8.96 10.08 10.48
C GLY A 435 -9.38 11.06 9.38
N THR A 436 -10.69 11.16 9.15
CA THR A 436 -11.25 12.26 8.38
C THR A 436 -11.27 13.54 9.22
N ALA A 437 -11.31 14.71 8.60
CA ALA A 437 -11.42 15.99 9.31
C ALA A 437 -12.63 16.01 10.28
N ALA A 438 -13.76 15.45 9.85
CA ALA A 438 -14.95 15.32 10.69
C ALA A 438 -14.69 14.45 11.94
N ALA A 439 -13.92 13.38 11.83
CA ALA A 439 -13.64 12.48 12.93
C ALA A 439 -12.84 13.14 14.06
N TYR A 440 -11.93 14.05 13.73
CA TYR A 440 -11.18 14.81 14.75
C TYR A 440 -12.11 15.70 15.58
N GLY A 441 -13.13 16.29 14.96
CA GLY A 441 -14.16 17.07 15.67
C GLY A 441 -15.10 16.21 16.52
N GLN A 442 -15.29 14.94 16.20
CA GLN A 442 -16.11 13.99 16.93
C GLN A 442 -15.41 13.42 18.18
N GLY A 443 -14.08 13.38 18.20
CA GLY A 443 -13.28 12.70 19.23
C GLY A 443 -13.21 11.18 19.05
N GLY A 444 -12.81 10.46 20.09
CA GLY A 444 -12.61 9.00 20.10
C GLY A 444 -11.14 8.63 20.04
N TYR A 445 -10.85 7.35 20.32
CA TYR A 445 -9.48 6.82 20.49
C TYR A 445 -8.56 7.09 19.29
N GLU A 446 -9.06 6.84 18.08
CA GLU A 446 -8.27 6.88 16.85
C GLU A 446 -7.76 8.28 16.50
N VAL A 447 -8.38 9.34 17.05
CA VAL A 447 -7.99 10.73 16.77
C VAL A 447 -7.33 11.42 17.97
N LEU A 448 -7.00 10.67 19.02
CA LEU A 448 -6.21 11.18 20.15
C LEU A 448 -4.76 11.48 19.73
N PRO A 449 -4.08 12.46 20.35
CA PRO A 449 -2.67 12.75 20.10
C PRO A 449 -1.71 11.57 20.35
N THR A 450 -2.16 10.61 21.15
CA THR A 450 -1.42 9.38 21.45
C THR A 450 -1.61 8.27 20.40
N SER A 451 -2.50 8.48 19.44
CA SER A 451 -2.85 7.46 18.43
C SER A 451 -2.70 7.98 17.00
N SER A 452 -2.97 9.27 16.78
CA SER A 452 -2.84 9.94 15.48
C SER A 452 -1.82 11.07 15.59
N PHE A 453 -0.77 11.00 14.80
CA PHE A 453 0.31 12.01 14.81
C PHE A 453 0.11 13.09 13.75
N VAL A 454 -0.93 12.97 12.93
CA VAL A 454 -1.42 13.97 11.98
C VAL A 454 -2.70 14.60 12.48
N GLY A 455 -3.07 15.79 11.94
CA GLY A 455 -4.30 16.48 12.24
C GLY A 455 -5.35 16.35 11.11
N PRO A 456 -6.49 17.06 11.25
CA PRO A 456 -7.55 17.06 10.24
C PRO A 456 -7.10 17.59 8.87
N GLU A 457 -6.04 18.36 8.82
CA GLU A 457 -5.43 18.90 7.59
C GLU A 457 -4.80 17.83 6.71
N ALA A 458 -4.57 16.61 7.21
CA ALA A 458 -4.05 15.50 6.42
C ALA A 458 -5.05 14.99 5.36
N GLU A 459 -6.36 15.22 5.55
CA GLU A 459 -7.39 14.72 4.65
C GLU A 459 -7.27 15.30 3.23
N GLY A 460 -7.12 16.63 3.12
CA GLY A 460 -7.04 17.30 1.82
C GLY A 460 -5.93 16.75 0.92
N PRO A 461 -4.65 16.79 1.34
CA PRO A 461 -3.54 16.28 0.56
C PRO A 461 -3.67 14.80 0.16
N LEU A 462 -4.24 13.95 1.01
CA LEU A 462 -4.45 12.54 0.69
C LEU A 462 -5.56 12.34 -0.34
N LEU A 463 -6.68 13.05 -0.23
CA LEU A 463 -7.76 12.99 -1.22
C LEU A 463 -7.32 13.57 -2.57
N ASP A 464 -6.53 14.64 -2.58
CA ASP A 464 -5.93 15.22 -3.80
C ASP A 464 -4.98 14.23 -4.49
N ALA A 465 -4.14 13.53 -3.72
CA ALA A 465 -3.26 12.51 -4.26
C ALA A 465 -4.05 11.32 -4.84
N ILE A 466 -5.10 10.85 -4.14
CA ILE A 466 -6.00 9.82 -4.64
C ILE A 466 -6.66 10.27 -5.95
N GLY A 467 -7.22 11.48 -6.00
CA GLY A 467 -7.86 12.04 -7.19
C GLY A 467 -6.90 12.13 -8.37
N THR A 468 -5.66 12.56 -8.12
CA THR A 468 -4.60 12.64 -9.14
C THR A 468 -4.25 11.26 -9.71
N LEU A 469 -4.08 10.26 -8.83
CA LEU A 469 -3.75 8.88 -9.23
C LEU A 469 -4.90 8.15 -9.93
N LEU A 470 -6.13 8.57 -9.67
CA LEU A 470 -7.34 8.07 -10.34
C LEU A 470 -7.68 8.86 -11.61
N GLU A 471 -6.90 9.89 -11.97
CA GLU A 471 -7.14 10.74 -13.14
C GLU A 471 -8.54 11.40 -13.12
N VAL A 472 -8.95 11.88 -11.95
CA VAL A 472 -10.20 12.63 -11.81
C VAL A 472 -10.00 14.04 -12.38
N SER A 473 -10.83 14.43 -13.35
CA SER A 473 -10.82 15.80 -13.87
C SER A 473 -11.16 16.80 -12.78
N LYS A 474 -10.32 17.82 -12.59
CA LYS A 474 -10.57 18.93 -11.64
C LYS A 474 -11.64 19.87 -12.15
#